data_3209a4dfddab9e438a091425518def9e
#
_entry.id   3209a4dfddab9e438a091425518def9e
#
_cell.length_a   1.000
_cell.length_b   1.000
_cell.length_c   1.000
_cell.angle_alpha   90.00
_cell.angle_beta   90.00
_cell.angle_gamma   90.00
#
_symmetry.space_group_name_H-M   'P 1'
#
loop_
_entity.id
_entity.type
_entity.pdbx_description
1 polymer ?
#
loop_
_entity_poly.entity_id
_entity_poly.type
_entity_poly.pdbx_seq_one_letter_code
_entity_poly.pdbx_strand_id
1 'polypeptide(L)'
;LGGNKPVEPAKREPFQARTSIDPRISVLLRDRLIDLSNLQPQQRGFAFEKFLTELFEINGLMPRASFRLVGEQIDGSFELSSETYLLEAKWTNTPIGVSDLHSFQGKIEQKAAWSRGIFISESGFSEEGLKAFGRGKKIICMDGLDLYEMLDRNIAFADVVSRKVRRAAESGNPFVRVRDIF
;
A
#
# COMPACT_ATOMS: atom_id res chain seq x y z
N LEU A 1 10.60 -21.86 50.48
CA LEU A 1 11.37 -20.96 49.62
C LEU A 1 11.14 -21.39 48.15
N GLY A 2 10.08 -20.85 47.49
CA GLY A 2 9.72 -21.13 46.12
C GLY A 2 10.38 -20.10 45.20
N GLY A 3 11.39 -20.52 44.45
CA GLY A 3 12.03 -19.70 43.41
C GLY A 3 11.10 -19.52 42.22
N ASN A 4 10.68 -18.31 42.01
CA ASN A 4 9.94 -17.89 40.81
C ASN A 4 10.94 -17.93 39.64
N LYS A 5 10.83 -18.91 38.74
CA LYS A 5 11.60 -18.92 37.48
C LYS A 5 11.08 -17.79 36.59
N PRO A 6 11.95 -16.97 35.98
CA PRO A 6 11.54 -15.97 35.01
C PRO A 6 10.87 -16.68 33.82
N VAL A 7 9.66 -16.25 33.45
CA VAL A 7 9.00 -16.66 32.21
C VAL A 7 9.80 -16.07 31.06
N GLU A 8 10.50 -16.90 30.30
CA GLU A 8 11.14 -16.45 29.07
C GLU A 8 10.06 -15.86 28.12
N PRO A 9 10.29 -14.67 27.54
CA PRO A 9 9.37 -14.14 26.55
C PRO A 9 9.33 -15.08 25.35
N ALA A 10 8.12 -15.50 24.98
CA ALA A 10 7.89 -16.33 23.81
C ALA A 10 8.61 -15.69 22.60
N LYS A 11 9.49 -16.45 21.95
CA LYS A 11 10.13 -16.06 20.69
C LYS A 11 9.01 -15.77 19.69
N ARG A 12 8.81 -14.51 19.36
CA ARG A 12 7.94 -14.13 18.23
C ARG A 12 8.61 -14.69 16.97
N GLU A 13 7.96 -15.63 16.33
CA GLU A 13 8.39 -16.09 15.01
C GLU A 13 8.49 -14.87 14.08
N PRO A 14 9.51 -14.82 13.20
CA PRO A 14 9.61 -13.73 12.24
C PRO A 14 8.36 -13.74 11.37
N PHE A 15 7.68 -12.60 11.37
CA PHE A 15 6.49 -12.40 10.59
C PHE A 15 6.82 -12.55 9.10
N GLN A 16 6.14 -13.48 8.42
CA GLN A 16 6.32 -13.71 6.98
C GLN A 16 5.07 -13.25 6.23
N ALA A 17 5.26 -12.35 5.28
CA ALA A 17 4.21 -11.97 4.34
C ALA A 17 3.71 -13.22 3.60
N ARG A 18 2.40 -13.32 3.39
CA ARG A 18 1.81 -14.45 2.67
C ARG A 18 2.11 -14.33 1.18
N THR A 19 2.57 -15.41 0.60
CA THR A 19 2.84 -15.54 -0.84
C THR A 19 1.60 -15.98 -1.64
N SER A 20 0.53 -16.36 -0.95
CA SER A 20 -0.76 -16.71 -1.58
C SER A 20 -1.92 -16.39 -0.65
N ILE A 21 -3.06 -16.04 -1.23
CA ILE A 21 -4.33 -15.82 -0.56
C ILE A 21 -5.30 -16.91 -1.00
N ASP A 22 -6.26 -17.29 -0.15
CA ASP A 22 -7.37 -18.16 -0.57
C ASP A 22 -8.10 -17.49 -1.75
N PRO A 23 -8.25 -18.17 -2.91
CA PRO A 23 -8.93 -17.61 -4.08
C PRO A 23 -10.34 -17.08 -3.79
N ARG A 24 -11.05 -17.70 -2.84
CA ARG A 24 -12.38 -17.23 -2.43
C ARG A 24 -12.32 -15.87 -1.74
N ILE A 25 -11.27 -15.63 -0.95
CA ILE A 25 -11.05 -14.33 -0.31
C ILE A 25 -10.69 -13.27 -1.35
N SER A 26 -9.87 -13.61 -2.35
CA SER A 26 -9.54 -12.70 -3.45
C SER A 26 -10.78 -12.26 -4.22
N VAL A 27 -11.69 -13.19 -4.53
CA VAL A 27 -12.97 -12.87 -5.19
C VAL A 27 -13.82 -11.93 -4.33
N LEU A 28 -13.97 -12.21 -3.02
CA LEU A 28 -14.72 -11.35 -2.11
C LEU A 28 -14.14 -9.94 -2.01
N LEU A 29 -12.81 -9.82 -1.93
CA LEU A 29 -12.14 -8.52 -1.90
C LEU A 29 -12.30 -7.76 -3.22
N ARG A 30 -12.20 -8.44 -4.36
CA ARG A 30 -12.42 -7.85 -5.68
C ARG A 30 -13.85 -7.29 -5.80
N ASP A 31 -14.85 -8.07 -5.46
CA ASP A 31 -16.25 -7.68 -5.55
C ASP A 31 -16.52 -6.50 -4.61
N ARG A 32 -15.95 -6.53 -3.40
CA ARG A 32 -16.04 -5.41 -2.45
C ARG A 32 -15.36 -4.14 -2.96
N LEU A 33 -14.20 -4.23 -3.62
CA LEU A 33 -13.54 -3.07 -4.25
C LEU A 33 -14.47 -2.42 -5.27
N ILE A 34 -15.17 -3.22 -6.08
CA ILE A 34 -16.16 -2.74 -7.05
C ILE A 34 -17.32 -2.05 -6.32
N ASP A 35 -17.85 -2.67 -5.26
CA ASP A 35 -18.98 -2.13 -4.51
C ASP A 35 -18.70 -0.78 -3.84
N LEU A 36 -17.45 -0.48 -3.49
CA LEU A 36 -17.07 0.82 -2.96
C LEU A 36 -17.41 1.99 -3.92
N SER A 37 -17.44 1.74 -5.23
CA SER A 37 -17.82 2.75 -6.23
C SER A 37 -19.24 3.27 -6.07
N ASN A 38 -20.13 2.49 -5.44
CA ASN A 38 -21.53 2.85 -5.18
C ASN A 38 -21.70 3.80 -3.99
N LEU A 39 -20.66 4.03 -3.20
CA LEU A 39 -20.71 4.92 -2.03
C LEU A 39 -20.60 6.39 -2.43
N GLN A 40 -21.17 7.27 -1.58
CA GLN A 40 -20.99 8.71 -1.71
C GLN A 40 -19.48 9.08 -1.55
N PRO A 41 -18.97 10.12 -2.22
CA PRO A 41 -17.54 10.43 -2.28
C PRO A 41 -16.83 10.47 -0.94
N GLN A 42 -17.43 11.11 0.07
CA GLN A 42 -16.82 11.20 1.40
C GLN A 42 -16.73 9.85 2.12
N GLN A 43 -17.81 9.05 2.05
CA GLN A 43 -17.85 7.71 2.62
C GLN A 43 -16.92 6.76 1.89
N ARG A 44 -16.79 6.91 0.57
CA ARG A 44 -15.96 6.09 -0.31
C ARG A 44 -14.48 6.21 0.03
N GLY A 45 -13.96 7.42 0.28
CA GLY A 45 -12.57 7.61 0.66
C GLY A 45 -12.23 6.86 1.96
N PHE A 46 -13.04 7.04 2.99
CA PHE A 46 -12.86 6.35 4.27
C PHE A 46 -12.99 4.82 4.15
N ALA A 47 -13.98 4.35 3.38
CA ALA A 47 -14.18 2.93 3.14
C ALA A 47 -13.01 2.30 2.33
N PHE A 48 -12.38 3.07 1.46
CA PHE A 48 -11.20 2.65 0.71
C PHE A 48 -9.98 2.47 1.60
N GLU A 49 -9.70 3.42 2.51
CA GLU A 49 -8.62 3.26 3.50
C GLU A 49 -8.81 2.01 4.36
N LYS A 50 -10.06 1.78 4.81
CA LYS A 50 -10.40 0.59 5.58
C LYS A 50 -10.22 -0.70 4.77
N PHE A 51 -10.63 -0.69 3.50
CA PHE A 51 -10.43 -1.81 2.58
C PHE A 51 -8.95 -2.14 2.40
N LEU A 52 -8.09 -1.13 2.24
CA LEU A 52 -6.65 -1.32 2.10
C LEU A 52 -6.03 -1.89 3.38
N THR A 53 -6.45 -1.42 4.55
CA THR A 53 -6.00 -1.98 5.84
C THR A 53 -6.33 -3.47 5.93
N GLU A 54 -7.56 -3.87 5.60
CA GLU A 54 -7.97 -5.27 5.59
C GLU A 54 -7.20 -6.11 4.55
N LEU A 55 -6.98 -5.56 3.36
CA LEU A 55 -6.16 -6.20 2.34
C LEU A 55 -4.75 -6.49 2.85
N PHE A 56 -4.14 -5.54 3.57
CA PHE A 56 -2.81 -5.73 4.16
C PHE A 56 -2.81 -6.77 5.28
N GLU A 57 -3.84 -6.79 6.14
CA GLU A 57 -4.00 -7.81 7.19
C GLU A 57 -4.09 -9.22 6.60
N ILE A 58 -4.91 -9.40 5.56
CA ILE A 58 -5.09 -10.68 4.87
C ILE A 58 -3.78 -11.15 4.24
N ASN A 59 -2.97 -10.23 3.71
CA ASN A 59 -1.64 -10.52 3.19
C ASN A 59 -0.57 -10.68 4.28
N GLY A 60 -0.95 -10.52 5.55
CA GLY A 60 -0.03 -10.66 6.66
C GLY A 60 1.02 -9.56 6.71
N LEU A 61 0.71 -8.30 6.49
CA LEU A 61 1.65 -7.19 6.39
C LEU A 61 1.68 -6.29 7.64
N MET A 62 1.10 -6.72 8.76
CA MET A 62 1.05 -5.96 10.02
C MET A 62 0.64 -4.49 9.82
N PRO A 63 -0.53 -4.21 9.24
CA PRO A 63 -0.91 -2.85 8.97
C PRO A 63 -1.14 -2.05 10.25
N ARG A 64 -0.87 -0.76 10.14
CA ARG A 64 -1.29 0.25 11.09
C ARG A 64 -2.25 1.19 10.37
N ALA A 65 -3.43 1.41 10.97
CA ALA A 65 -4.42 2.36 10.44
C ALA A 65 -3.87 3.79 10.45
N SER A 66 -4.63 4.72 9.86
CA SER A 66 -4.26 6.13 9.76
C SER A 66 -3.86 6.73 11.12
N PHE A 67 -2.84 7.55 11.12
CA PHE A 67 -2.33 8.24 12.29
C PHE A 67 -1.91 9.67 11.95
N ARG A 68 -1.98 10.53 12.95
CA ARG A 68 -1.59 11.94 12.81
C ARG A 68 -0.25 12.19 13.49
N LEU A 69 0.59 12.95 12.81
CA LEU A 69 1.79 13.57 13.32
C LEU A 69 1.59 15.09 13.36
N VAL A 70 2.53 15.82 13.95
CA VAL A 70 2.43 17.29 13.99
C VAL A 70 2.43 17.85 12.58
N GLY A 71 1.30 18.44 12.18
CA GLY A 71 1.12 19.08 10.87
C GLY A 71 0.84 18.18 9.69
N GLU A 72 0.74 16.85 9.87
CA GLU A 72 0.45 15.92 8.78
C GLU A 72 -0.37 14.69 9.20
N GLN A 73 -1.07 14.11 8.24
CA GLN A 73 -1.76 12.83 8.38
C GLN A 73 -1.12 11.81 7.43
N ILE A 74 -0.94 10.59 7.92
CA ILE A 74 -0.56 9.40 7.17
C ILE A 74 -1.75 8.44 7.18
N ASP A 75 -2.17 7.97 6.01
CA ASP A 75 -3.38 7.16 5.87
C ASP A 75 -3.21 5.71 6.34
N GLY A 76 -1.98 5.30 6.58
CA GLY A 76 -1.63 4.01 7.16
C GLY A 76 -0.17 3.65 6.94
N SER A 77 0.20 2.48 7.42
CA SER A 77 1.52 1.88 7.15
C SER A 77 1.44 0.37 7.19
N PHE A 78 2.42 -0.30 6.62
CA PHE A 78 2.60 -1.74 6.74
C PHE A 78 4.09 -2.11 6.64
N GLU A 79 4.40 -3.35 7.00
CA GLU A 79 5.75 -3.90 6.91
C GLU A 79 5.81 -5.00 5.84
N LEU A 80 6.84 -4.94 5.01
CA LEU A 80 7.16 -5.95 4.02
C LEU A 80 8.68 -6.13 3.93
N SER A 81 9.16 -7.37 4.14
CA SER A 81 10.59 -7.71 4.06
C SER A 81 11.48 -6.82 4.95
N SER A 82 11.02 -6.55 6.17
CA SER A 82 11.69 -5.67 7.15
C SER A 82 11.77 -4.19 6.75
N GLU A 83 11.02 -3.79 5.74
CA GLU A 83 10.90 -2.40 5.29
C GLU A 83 9.53 -1.85 5.71
N THR A 84 9.49 -0.60 6.17
CA THR A 84 8.24 0.09 6.51
C THR A 84 7.77 0.94 5.34
N TYR A 85 6.54 0.70 4.91
CA TYR A 85 5.85 1.46 3.88
C TYR A 85 4.81 2.36 4.51
N LEU A 86 4.86 3.65 4.20
CA LEU A 86 3.82 4.62 4.54
C LEU A 86 2.83 4.70 3.38
N LEU A 87 1.54 4.75 3.71
CA LEU A 87 0.44 4.76 2.75
C LEU A 87 -0.12 6.17 2.56
N GLU A 88 -0.31 6.56 1.31
CA GLU A 88 -1.27 7.60 0.91
C GLU A 88 -2.32 6.93 0.03
N ALA A 89 -3.60 7.06 0.41
CA ALA A 89 -4.72 6.43 -0.28
C ALA A 89 -5.71 7.49 -0.75
N LYS A 90 -6.05 7.48 -2.04
CA LYS A 90 -7.02 8.43 -2.59
C LYS A 90 -8.01 7.76 -3.52
N TRP A 91 -9.27 8.15 -3.35
CA TRP A 91 -10.33 7.85 -4.31
C TRP A 91 -10.98 9.16 -4.77
N THR A 92 -10.49 9.68 -5.87
CA THR A 92 -10.94 10.94 -6.50
C THR A 92 -11.69 10.65 -7.79
N ASN A 93 -12.37 11.65 -8.34
CA ASN A 93 -13.05 11.50 -9.64
C ASN A 93 -12.11 11.72 -10.84
N THR A 94 -10.90 12.21 -10.58
CA THR A 94 -9.89 12.50 -11.60
C THR A 94 -8.56 11.87 -11.21
N PRO A 95 -7.69 11.51 -12.16
CA PRO A 95 -6.36 11.01 -11.89
C PRO A 95 -5.52 11.97 -11.05
N ILE A 96 -4.67 11.42 -10.20
CA ILE A 96 -3.77 12.17 -9.32
C ILE A 96 -2.72 12.91 -10.16
N GLY A 97 -2.54 14.17 -9.84
CA GLY A 97 -1.54 15.04 -10.47
C GLY A 97 -0.21 15.12 -9.70
N VAL A 98 0.73 15.88 -10.26
CA VAL A 98 2.08 16.03 -9.71
C VAL A 98 2.11 16.66 -8.31
N SER A 99 1.15 17.55 -8.00
CA SER A 99 1.07 18.23 -6.70
C SER A 99 0.88 17.25 -5.54
N ASP A 100 -0.03 16.29 -5.70
CA ASP A 100 -0.28 15.25 -4.70
C ASP A 100 0.93 14.32 -4.52
N LEU A 101 1.58 13.96 -5.63
CA LEU A 101 2.79 13.14 -5.62
C LEU A 101 3.94 13.84 -4.87
N HIS A 102 4.17 15.13 -5.12
CA HIS A 102 5.17 15.92 -4.40
C HIS A 102 4.82 16.12 -2.93
N SER A 103 3.54 16.33 -2.61
CA SER A 103 3.07 16.44 -1.23
C SER A 103 3.38 15.17 -0.45
N PHE A 104 3.08 14.00 -1.01
CA PHE A 104 3.38 12.73 -0.37
C PHE A 104 4.89 12.46 -0.30
N GLN A 105 5.65 12.79 -1.34
CA GLN A 105 7.11 12.70 -1.32
C GLN A 105 7.70 13.52 -0.16
N GLY A 106 7.22 14.74 0.06
CA GLY A 106 7.64 15.58 1.18
C GLY A 106 7.38 14.92 2.54
N LYS A 107 6.23 14.25 2.72
CA LYS A 107 5.94 13.48 3.93
C LYS A 107 6.97 12.35 4.14
N ILE A 108 7.34 11.62 3.08
CA ILE A 108 8.31 10.51 3.17
C ILE A 108 9.72 11.03 3.48
N GLU A 109 10.12 12.15 2.89
CA GLU A 109 11.46 12.75 3.10
C GLU A 109 11.71 13.24 4.53
N GLN A 110 10.64 13.55 5.27
CA GLN A 110 10.69 13.93 6.67
C GLN A 110 10.78 12.73 7.64
N LYS A 111 10.75 11.51 7.14
CA LYS A 111 10.84 10.29 7.94
C LYS A 111 12.26 9.72 7.92
N ALA A 112 12.45 8.61 8.62
CA ALA A 112 13.73 7.89 8.62
C ALA A 112 14.16 7.54 7.17
N ALA A 113 15.45 7.58 6.91
CA ALA A 113 15.99 7.40 5.56
C ALA A 113 15.63 6.07 4.89
N TRP A 114 15.29 5.06 5.67
CA TRP A 114 14.83 3.74 5.22
C TRP A 114 13.32 3.63 5.03
N SER A 115 12.55 4.70 5.30
CA SER A 115 11.11 4.71 5.03
C SER A 115 10.84 4.78 3.53
N ARG A 116 9.81 4.05 3.09
CA ARG A 116 9.33 4.03 1.71
C ARG A 116 7.88 4.49 1.67
N GLY A 117 7.42 4.95 0.53
CA GLY A 117 6.03 5.32 0.31
C GLY A 117 5.34 4.39 -0.69
N ILE A 118 4.06 4.14 -0.46
CA ILE A 118 3.14 3.61 -1.47
C ILE A 118 1.97 4.57 -1.60
N PHE A 119 1.76 5.08 -2.82
CA PHE A 119 0.60 5.89 -3.16
C PHE A 119 -0.41 5.02 -3.91
N ILE A 120 -1.58 4.79 -3.33
CA ILE A 120 -2.64 4.01 -3.95
C ILE A 120 -3.78 4.95 -4.33
N SER A 121 -4.02 5.12 -5.64
CA SER A 121 -5.11 5.93 -6.15
C SER A 121 -6.06 5.07 -6.97
N GLU A 122 -7.34 5.01 -6.57
CA GLU A 122 -8.32 4.26 -7.36
C GLU A 122 -8.45 4.83 -8.78
N SER A 123 -8.52 6.15 -8.93
CA SER A 123 -8.63 6.84 -10.22
C SER A 123 -7.32 6.91 -11.03
N GLY A 124 -6.23 6.37 -10.47
CA GLY A 124 -4.93 6.36 -11.13
C GLY A 124 -4.19 7.70 -11.06
N PHE A 125 -3.24 7.86 -11.97
CA PHE A 125 -2.31 8.99 -12.04
C PHE A 125 -2.31 9.56 -13.45
N SER A 126 -2.24 10.89 -13.57
CA SER A 126 -2.13 11.53 -14.89
C SER A 126 -0.72 11.30 -15.48
N GLU A 127 -0.63 11.12 -16.78
CA GLU A 127 0.67 10.93 -17.47
C GLU A 127 1.59 12.12 -17.27
N GLU A 128 1.03 13.34 -17.39
CA GLU A 128 1.78 14.59 -17.13
C GLU A 128 2.27 14.65 -15.67
N GLY A 129 1.42 14.22 -14.72
CA GLY A 129 1.76 14.17 -13.29
C GLY A 129 2.93 13.23 -13.01
N LEU A 130 2.88 12.01 -13.54
CA LEU A 130 3.96 11.03 -13.40
C LEU A 130 5.25 11.50 -14.08
N LYS A 131 5.14 12.08 -15.27
CA LYS A 131 6.29 12.62 -16.02
C LYS A 131 6.95 13.77 -15.28
N ALA A 132 6.16 14.71 -14.76
CA ALA A 132 6.65 15.86 -14.00
C ALA A 132 7.21 15.47 -12.63
N PHE A 133 6.63 14.45 -11.97
CA PHE A 133 7.16 13.90 -10.72
C PHE A 133 8.54 13.27 -10.90
N GLY A 134 8.77 12.65 -12.04
CA GLY A 134 10.08 12.15 -12.45
C GLY A 134 10.47 10.81 -11.82
N ARG A 135 11.77 10.50 -11.93
CA ARG A 135 12.35 9.21 -11.54
C ARG A 135 13.09 9.28 -10.21
N GLY A 136 13.48 8.11 -9.70
CA GLY A 136 14.39 7.99 -8.55
C GLY A 136 13.75 8.38 -7.21
N LYS A 137 12.45 8.13 -7.05
CA LYS A 137 11.70 8.45 -5.82
C LYS A 137 11.64 7.25 -4.86
N LYS A 138 11.42 7.55 -3.58
CA LYS A 138 11.19 6.52 -2.54
C LYS A 138 9.71 6.09 -2.46
N ILE A 139 8.96 6.29 -3.54
CA ILE A 139 7.53 6.03 -3.64
C ILE A 139 7.29 5.10 -4.81
N ILE A 140 6.45 4.11 -4.60
CA ILE A 140 5.81 3.36 -5.67
C ILE A 140 4.32 3.73 -5.75
N CYS A 141 3.78 3.66 -6.95
CA CYS A 141 2.40 3.99 -7.25
C CYS A 141 1.63 2.75 -7.68
N MET A 142 0.36 2.69 -7.27
CA MET A 142 -0.58 1.62 -7.62
C MET A 142 -1.96 2.23 -7.86
N ASP A 143 -2.66 1.79 -8.89
CA ASP A 143 -4.01 2.28 -9.17
C ASP A 143 -5.11 1.25 -8.90
N GLY A 144 -6.38 1.66 -9.07
CA GLY A 144 -7.53 0.78 -8.86
C GLY A 144 -7.55 -0.41 -9.81
N LEU A 145 -7.07 -0.23 -11.05
CA LEU A 145 -6.96 -1.32 -12.01
C LEU A 145 -5.90 -2.35 -11.58
N ASP A 146 -4.78 -1.90 -11.04
CA ASP A 146 -3.76 -2.78 -10.48
C ASP A 146 -4.31 -3.61 -9.30
N LEU A 147 -5.10 -2.98 -8.41
CA LEU A 147 -5.78 -3.68 -7.31
C LEU A 147 -6.77 -4.72 -7.85
N TYR A 148 -7.58 -4.34 -8.83
CA TYR A 148 -8.53 -5.25 -9.46
C TYR A 148 -7.83 -6.45 -10.12
N GLU A 149 -6.84 -6.22 -10.95
CA GLU A 149 -6.11 -7.27 -11.68
C GLU A 149 -5.35 -8.22 -10.73
N MET A 150 -4.77 -7.67 -9.67
CA MET A 150 -4.12 -8.46 -8.64
C MET A 150 -5.11 -9.44 -7.97
N LEU A 151 -6.29 -8.94 -7.58
CA LEU A 151 -7.32 -9.74 -6.93
C LEU A 151 -7.97 -10.75 -7.89
N ASP A 152 -8.28 -10.33 -9.11
CA ASP A 152 -8.87 -11.19 -10.14
C ASP A 152 -7.95 -12.35 -10.52
N ARG A 153 -6.65 -12.12 -10.56
CA ARG A 153 -5.62 -13.13 -10.85
C ARG A 153 -5.08 -13.84 -9.61
N ASN A 154 -5.64 -13.55 -8.44
CA ASN A 154 -5.22 -14.12 -7.15
C ASN A 154 -3.71 -13.96 -6.87
N ILE A 155 -3.16 -12.80 -7.17
CA ILE A 155 -1.76 -12.45 -6.90
C ILE A 155 -1.67 -11.82 -5.49
N ALA A 156 -0.75 -12.29 -4.66
CA ALA A 156 -0.54 -11.71 -3.33
C ALA A 156 -0.04 -10.27 -3.43
N PHE A 157 -0.58 -9.38 -2.58
CA PHE A 157 -0.18 -7.97 -2.55
C PHE A 157 1.33 -7.80 -2.27
N ALA A 158 1.88 -8.65 -1.41
CA ALA A 158 3.32 -8.67 -1.11
C ALA A 158 4.18 -8.90 -2.36
N ASP A 159 3.75 -9.81 -3.25
CA ASP A 159 4.47 -10.09 -4.50
C ASP A 159 4.35 -8.92 -5.48
N VAL A 160 3.17 -8.29 -5.55
CA VAL A 160 2.96 -7.09 -6.38
C VAL A 160 3.90 -5.97 -5.93
N VAL A 161 3.91 -5.64 -4.63
CA VAL A 161 4.78 -4.59 -4.08
C VAL A 161 6.24 -4.91 -4.33
N SER A 162 6.68 -6.14 -4.07
CA SER A 162 8.07 -6.56 -4.27
C SER A 162 8.52 -6.38 -5.72
N ARG A 163 7.68 -6.77 -6.70
CA ARG A 163 8.01 -6.59 -8.12
C ARG A 163 7.97 -5.14 -8.56
N LYS A 164 6.99 -4.35 -8.09
CA LYS A 164 6.93 -2.89 -8.34
C LYS A 164 8.18 -2.18 -7.79
N VAL A 165 8.60 -2.50 -6.57
CA VAL A 165 9.82 -1.95 -5.95
C VAL A 165 11.06 -2.30 -6.77
N ARG A 166 11.21 -3.56 -7.16
CA ARG A 166 12.31 -4.00 -8.01
C ARG A 166 12.32 -3.24 -9.34
N ARG A 167 11.17 -3.14 -9.99
CA ARG A 167 11.07 -2.43 -11.28
C ARG A 167 11.35 -0.93 -11.13
N ALA A 168 10.87 -0.31 -10.04
CA ALA A 168 11.19 1.07 -9.74
C ALA A 168 12.69 1.29 -9.48
N ALA A 169 13.36 0.37 -8.78
CA ALA A 169 14.79 0.42 -8.55
C ALA A 169 15.60 0.29 -9.86
N GLU A 170 15.17 -0.59 -10.78
CA GLU A 170 15.83 -0.82 -12.05
C GLU A 170 15.61 0.30 -13.09
N SER A 171 14.39 0.90 -13.11
CA SER A 171 13.99 1.87 -14.14
C SER A 171 13.88 3.31 -13.65
N GLY A 172 13.79 3.51 -12.33
CA GLY A 172 13.46 4.79 -11.71
C GLY A 172 11.98 5.18 -11.83
N ASN A 173 11.15 4.39 -12.53
CA ASN A 173 9.74 4.70 -12.73
C ASN A 173 8.90 4.28 -11.51
N PRO A 174 8.19 5.21 -10.85
CA PRO A 174 7.38 4.90 -9.67
C PRO A 174 6.09 4.13 -10.00
N PHE A 175 5.61 4.17 -11.25
CA PHE A 175 4.38 3.52 -11.67
C PHE A 175 4.61 2.54 -12.82
N VAL A 176 4.44 1.26 -12.55
CA VAL A 176 4.43 0.17 -13.53
C VAL A 176 3.20 -0.70 -13.28
N ARG A 177 2.42 -1.00 -14.27
CA ARG A 177 1.19 -1.77 -14.13
C ARG A 177 1.43 -3.22 -13.71
N VAL A 178 0.49 -3.79 -12.96
CA VAL A 178 0.54 -5.20 -12.54
C VAL A 178 0.65 -6.11 -13.76
N ARG A 179 -0.12 -5.86 -14.83
CA ARG A 179 -0.10 -6.67 -16.05
C ARG A 179 1.25 -6.71 -16.78
N ASP A 180 2.10 -5.71 -16.54
CA ASP A 180 3.41 -5.59 -17.20
C ASP A 180 4.53 -6.28 -16.41
N ILE A 181 4.23 -6.75 -15.19
CA ILE A 181 5.20 -7.37 -14.28
C ILE A 181 4.80 -8.77 -13.82
N PHE A 182 3.62 -9.26 -14.24
CA PHE A 182 3.09 -10.61 -14.08
C PHE A 182 2.53 -11.16 -15.40
#